data_a54592e0628bb8067749960430e29698
#
_entry.id   a54592e0628bb8067749960430e29698
#
_cell.length_a   1.000
_cell.length_b   1.000
_cell.length_c   1.000
_cell.angle_alpha   90.00
_cell.angle_beta   90.00
_cell.angle_gamma   90.00
#
_symmetry.space_group_name_H-M   'P 1'
#
loop_
_entity.id
_entity.type
_entity.pdbx_description
1 polymer ?
#
loop_
_entity_poly.entity_id
_entity_poly.type
_entity_poly.pdbx_seq_one_letter_code
_entity_poly.pdbx_strand_id
1 'polypeptide(L)'
;MLIVKKYGGSSVATPERVRNVANQIIEDVKAGHQIVVVLSAQGKTTDQLIARAKEMNPNPSKREMDMLISTGEQQSVALMAITLQGMGYHAVSLNAFQVPMHTNRAYSNARLKAIDTDRMEAELERGNVVLVTGFQGINRYDDVTTLGRGGSDTTAVALAAALKADRCQIYTDVEGVYTADPRYVSNARKLDEIGYDEMLELASTGAKVLHNRCVEMAKKYNVELEVLSSMVKAPGTIVKEDSLVERTMISGVAADKNVARISVIGIPDMPGRAFNMFNLLSKENINVDIILQSVGRNGTKDISFTVSQDNADDAVRVLEENLRRLGAQDVTCHKDVAKVSIVGAGMTSNPGDAAKMFEALYNADVNIHMISTSEIKISVLIDVNKVEEAVVSIHEQFRMYEKK
;
A
#
# COMPACT_ATOMS: atom_id res chain seq x y z
N MET A 1 7.50 22.36 -16.53
CA MET A 1 6.63 21.62 -15.58
C MET A 1 7.43 21.24 -14.36
N LEU A 2 6.79 21.21 -13.20
CA LEU A 2 7.37 20.65 -11.99
C LEU A 2 6.91 19.18 -11.84
N ILE A 3 7.87 18.25 -11.76
CA ILE A 3 7.59 16.81 -11.67
C ILE A 3 8.19 16.27 -10.38
N VAL A 4 7.36 15.59 -9.58
CA VAL A 4 7.84 14.81 -8.43
C VAL A 4 7.96 13.36 -8.85
N LYS A 5 9.14 12.77 -8.68
CA LYS A 5 9.44 11.37 -9.03
C LYS A 5 9.81 10.58 -7.78
N LYS A 6 9.28 9.39 -7.61
CA LYS A 6 9.71 8.50 -6.54
C LYS A 6 10.31 7.23 -7.12
N TYR A 7 11.46 6.83 -6.61
CA TYR A 7 12.07 5.55 -6.95
C TYR A 7 12.20 4.65 -5.72
N GLY A 8 11.73 3.40 -5.86
CA GLY A 8 11.81 2.38 -4.83
C GLY A 8 13.23 1.85 -4.62
N GLY A 9 13.46 1.15 -3.52
CA GLY A 9 14.78 0.60 -3.18
C GLY A 9 15.35 -0.34 -4.24
N SER A 10 14.52 -1.13 -4.90
CA SER A 10 14.93 -2.00 -6.01
C SER A 10 15.45 -1.20 -7.22
N SER A 11 14.90 0.00 -7.46
CA SER A 11 15.28 0.87 -8.58
C SER A 11 16.67 1.49 -8.41
N VAL A 12 17.18 1.56 -7.18
CA VAL A 12 18.49 2.16 -6.83
C VAL A 12 19.42 1.17 -6.12
N ALA A 13 19.17 -0.13 -6.23
CA ALA A 13 19.84 -1.16 -5.45
C ALA A 13 21.33 -1.35 -5.80
N THR A 14 21.76 -0.97 -7.01
CA THR A 14 23.13 -1.13 -7.47
C THR A 14 23.63 0.16 -8.13
N PRO A 15 24.96 0.38 -8.24
CA PRO A 15 25.51 1.54 -8.93
C PRO A 15 25.03 1.68 -10.37
N GLU A 16 24.80 0.57 -11.08
CA GLU A 16 24.25 0.55 -12.43
C GLU A 16 22.82 1.09 -12.45
N ARG A 17 21.97 0.62 -11.54
CA ARG A 17 20.59 1.09 -11.40
C ARG A 17 20.52 2.56 -11.01
N VAL A 18 21.40 3.02 -10.12
CA VAL A 18 21.53 4.45 -9.77
C VAL A 18 21.84 5.30 -11.01
N ARG A 19 22.80 4.86 -11.86
CA ARG A 19 23.10 5.54 -13.12
C ARG A 19 21.93 5.53 -14.10
N ASN A 20 21.19 4.43 -14.16
CA ASN A 20 20.00 4.33 -15.01
C ASN A 20 18.92 5.33 -14.58
N VAL A 21 18.64 5.41 -13.28
CA VAL A 21 17.72 6.42 -12.72
C VAL A 21 18.23 7.84 -12.96
N ALA A 22 19.54 8.09 -12.78
CA ALA A 22 20.13 9.39 -13.07
C ALA A 22 19.94 9.80 -14.54
N ASN A 23 20.09 8.87 -15.49
CA ASN A 23 19.82 9.14 -16.90
C ASN A 23 18.36 9.53 -17.16
N GLN A 24 17.39 8.84 -16.53
CA GLN A 24 15.97 9.18 -16.64
C GLN A 24 15.67 10.59 -16.09
N ILE A 25 16.28 10.95 -14.96
CA ILE A 25 16.17 12.30 -14.38
C ILE A 25 16.74 13.35 -15.36
N ILE A 26 17.91 13.06 -15.93
CA ILE A 26 18.59 13.96 -16.89
C ILE A 26 17.78 14.19 -18.16
N GLU A 27 17.06 13.17 -18.66
CA GLU A 27 16.15 13.32 -19.80
C GLU A 27 15.10 14.41 -19.55
N ASP A 28 14.48 14.42 -18.36
CA ASP A 28 13.46 15.42 -18.02
C ASP A 28 14.08 16.80 -17.77
N VAL A 29 15.26 16.88 -17.16
CA VAL A 29 15.99 18.14 -17.00
C VAL A 29 16.33 18.74 -18.36
N LYS A 30 16.77 17.92 -19.32
CA LYS A 30 17.01 18.36 -20.71
C LYS A 30 15.75 18.81 -21.42
N ALA A 31 14.60 18.26 -21.07
CA ALA A 31 13.28 18.68 -21.57
C ALA A 31 12.80 20.01 -20.92
N GLY A 32 13.59 20.60 -20.00
CA GLY A 32 13.28 21.86 -19.34
C GLY A 32 12.34 21.74 -18.15
N HIS A 33 12.26 20.55 -17.52
CA HIS A 33 11.43 20.34 -16.34
C HIS A 33 12.20 20.58 -15.05
N GLN A 34 11.52 21.09 -14.03
CA GLN A 34 12.00 21.12 -12.65
C GLN A 34 11.69 19.78 -11.99
N ILE A 35 12.67 19.18 -11.30
CA ILE A 35 12.56 17.81 -10.83
C ILE A 35 12.82 17.73 -9.32
N VAL A 36 11.85 17.16 -8.60
CA VAL A 36 12.02 16.70 -7.22
C VAL A 36 11.99 15.17 -7.22
N VAL A 37 12.99 14.55 -6.61
CA VAL A 37 13.12 13.09 -6.58
C VAL A 37 13.07 12.58 -5.15
N VAL A 38 12.16 11.68 -4.86
CA VAL A 38 12.06 10.98 -3.58
C VAL A 38 12.68 9.60 -3.72
N LEU A 39 13.65 9.29 -2.87
CA LEU A 39 14.33 7.98 -2.89
C LEU A 39 14.05 7.17 -1.63
N SER A 40 13.82 5.87 -1.83
CA SER A 40 13.85 4.88 -0.76
C SER A 40 15.29 4.42 -0.49
N ALA A 41 15.52 3.78 0.65
CA ALA A 41 16.77 3.10 0.94
C ALA A 41 17.12 2.06 -0.13
N GLN A 42 18.39 1.89 -0.46
CA GLN A 42 18.85 0.98 -1.51
C GLN A 42 18.60 -0.49 -1.17
N GLY A 43 17.96 -1.21 -2.06
CA GLY A 43 17.77 -2.67 -1.97
C GLY A 43 17.19 -3.12 -0.62
N LYS A 44 17.98 -3.88 0.15
CA LYS A 44 17.60 -4.43 1.47
C LYS A 44 18.20 -3.66 2.65
N THR A 45 18.67 -2.44 2.46
CA THR A 45 19.37 -1.67 3.52
C THR A 45 18.51 -1.53 4.78
N THR A 46 17.23 -1.21 4.65
CA THR A 46 16.32 -1.07 5.80
C THR A 46 16.20 -2.38 6.57
N ASP A 47 16.03 -3.53 5.89
CA ASP A 47 15.95 -4.84 6.52
C ASP A 47 17.25 -5.21 7.25
N GLN A 48 18.40 -4.89 6.65
CA GLN A 48 19.72 -5.10 7.26
C GLN A 48 19.91 -4.24 8.51
N LEU A 49 19.48 -2.98 8.50
CA LEU A 49 19.55 -2.11 9.68
C LEU A 49 18.65 -2.63 10.81
N ILE A 50 17.44 -3.09 10.48
CA ILE A 50 16.52 -3.72 11.45
C ILE A 50 17.14 -4.97 12.05
N ALA A 51 17.71 -5.84 11.23
CA ALA A 51 18.35 -7.08 11.70
C ALA A 51 19.52 -6.77 12.66
N ARG A 52 20.40 -5.83 12.29
CA ARG A 52 21.52 -5.37 13.14
C ARG A 52 21.06 -4.80 14.47
N ALA A 53 19.98 -3.99 14.48
CA ALA A 53 19.42 -3.45 15.70
C ALA A 53 18.92 -4.55 16.64
N LYS A 54 18.19 -5.54 16.08
CA LYS A 54 17.66 -6.67 16.85
C LYS A 54 18.76 -7.62 17.37
N GLU A 55 19.88 -7.72 16.69
CA GLU A 55 21.07 -8.46 17.17
C GLU A 55 21.65 -7.80 18.42
N MET A 56 21.69 -6.46 18.47
CA MET A 56 22.17 -5.72 19.65
C MET A 56 21.16 -5.70 20.80
N ASN A 57 19.86 -5.57 20.47
CA ASN A 57 18.77 -5.57 21.43
C ASN A 57 17.53 -6.20 20.79
N PRO A 58 17.03 -7.35 21.25
CA PRO A 58 15.83 -7.98 20.70
C PRO A 58 14.57 -7.10 20.72
N ASN A 59 14.51 -6.14 21.64
CA ASN A 59 13.39 -5.21 21.81
C ASN A 59 13.85 -3.74 21.80
N PRO A 60 14.34 -3.23 20.65
CA PRO A 60 14.80 -1.86 20.56
C PRO A 60 13.63 -0.88 20.66
N SER A 61 13.85 0.30 21.24
CA SER A 61 12.81 1.33 21.27
C SER A 61 12.49 1.80 19.85
N LYS A 62 11.22 2.10 19.59
CA LYS A 62 10.76 2.59 18.28
C LYS A 62 11.44 3.90 17.87
N ARG A 63 11.77 4.78 18.84
CA ARG A 63 12.49 6.02 18.59
C ARG A 63 13.88 5.77 18.00
N GLU A 64 14.67 4.88 18.64
CA GLU A 64 16.01 4.58 18.15
C GLU A 64 15.99 3.76 16.85
N MET A 65 14.94 2.94 16.64
CA MET A 65 14.72 2.30 15.35
C MET A 65 14.49 3.31 14.24
N ASP A 66 13.62 4.30 14.44
CA ASP A 66 13.36 5.34 13.43
C ASP A 66 14.63 6.14 13.12
N MET A 67 15.42 6.50 14.15
CA MET A 67 16.71 7.16 13.97
C MET A 67 17.68 6.33 13.12
N LEU A 68 17.77 5.01 13.39
CA LEU A 68 18.68 4.12 12.67
C LEU A 68 18.23 3.90 11.22
N ILE A 69 16.97 3.46 11.01
CA ILE A 69 16.52 3.06 9.68
C ILE A 69 16.42 4.24 8.70
N SER A 70 16.23 5.46 9.19
CA SER A 70 16.20 6.67 8.37
C SER A 70 17.53 6.96 7.66
N THR A 71 18.64 6.40 8.13
CA THR A 71 19.97 6.59 7.49
C THR A 71 20.06 5.95 6.11
N GLY A 72 19.19 4.96 5.81
CA GLY A 72 19.17 4.28 4.51
C GLY A 72 18.82 5.21 3.36
N GLU A 73 17.78 6.01 3.52
CA GLU A 73 17.34 6.99 2.52
C GLU A 73 18.36 8.14 2.38
N GLN A 74 19.03 8.54 3.47
CA GLN A 74 20.07 9.56 3.43
C GLN A 74 21.25 9.12 2.54
N GLN A 75 21.66 7.85 2.64
CA GLN A 75 22.66 7.28 1.73
C GLN A 75 22.19 7.34 0.28
N SER A 76 20.94 6.95 0.00
CA SER A 76 20.40 6.92 -1.37
C SER A 76 20.40 8.30 -2.03
N VAL A 77 19.92 9.34 -1.34
CA VAL A 77 19.86 10.69 -1.91
C VAL A 77 21.25 11.29 -2.10
N ALA A 78 22.19 11.04 -1.18
CA ALA A 78 23.57 11.52 -1.29
C ALA A 78 24.28 10.85 -2.48
N LEU A 79 24.17 9.53 -2.64
CA LEU A 79 24.75 8.80 -3.76
C LEU A 79 24.17 9.24 -5.11
N MET A 80 22.87 9.50 -5.18
CA MET A 80 22.24 10.02 -6.39
C MET A 80 22.72 11.43 -6.71
N ALA A 81 22.85 12.33 -5.72
CA ALA A 81 23.38 13.66 -5.92
C ALA A 81 24.81 13.63 -6.46
N ILE A 82 25.69 12.82 -5.86
CA ILE A 82 27.06 12.61 -6.32
C ILE A 82 27.08 12.08 -7.76
N THR A 83 26.18 11.16 -8.10
CA THR A 83 26.07 10.60 -9.45
C THR A 83 25.68 11.67 -10.47
N LEU A 84 24.63 12.45 -10.20
CA LEU A 84 24.18 13.52 -11.10
C LEU A 84 25.25 14.61 -11.27
N GLN A 85 25.92 15.00 -10.18
CA GLN A 85 27.04 15.96 -10.22
C GLN A 85 28.21 15.43 -11.05
N GLY A 86 28.57 14.15 -10.90
CA GLY A 86 29.57 13.48 -11.72
C GLY A 86 29.23 13.40 -13.21
N MET A 87 27.93 13.50 -13.55
CA MET A 87 27.41 13.57 -14.92
C MET A 87 27.24 15.01 -15.43
N GLY A 88 27.63 16.01 -14.64
CA GLY A 88 27.62 17.44 -15.01
C GLY A 88 26.30 18.16 -14.74
N TYR A 89 25.42 17.62 -13.87
CA TYR A 89 24.15 18.23 -13.51
C TYR A 89 24.16 18.71 -12.05
N HIS A 90 23.59 19.88 -11.81
CA HIS A 90 23.43 20.40 -10.46
C HIS A 90 22.35 19.62 -9.70
N ALA A 91 22.67 19.13 -8.52
CA ALA A 91 21.77 18.37 -7.67
C ALA A 91 22.07 18.62 -6.19
N VAL A 92 21.04 18.63 -5.37
CA VAL A 92 21.14 18.78 -3.91
C VAL A 92 20.33 17.71 -3.21
N SER A 93 20.92 17.05 -2.21
CA SER A 93 20.24 16.07 -1.36
C SER A 93 19.77 16.72 -0.07
N LEU A 94 18.50 16.49 0.28
CA LEU A 94 17.84 17.05 1.46
C LEU A 94 17.18 15.94 2.29
N ASN A 95 17.33 16.01 3.59
CA ASN A 95 16.65 15.12 4.53
C ASN A 95 15.44 15.81 5.19
N ALA A 96 14.72 15.09 6.06
CA ALA A 96 13.50 15.57 6.70
C ALA A 96 13.68 16.78 7.65
N PHE A 97 14.92 17.11 8.04
CA PHE A 97 15.22 18.34 8.80
C PHE A 97 15.42 19.54 7.88
N GLN A 98 16.02 19.31 6.71
CA GLN A 98 16.32 20.36 5.73
C GLN A 98 15.08 20.73 4.89
N VAL A 99 14.12 19.79 4.82
CA VAL A 99 12.76 20.00 4.32
C VAL A 99 11.83 19.58 5.46
N PRO A 100 11.46 20.50 6.38
CA PRO A 100 10.73 20.14 7.58
C PRO A 100 9.40 19.41 7.27
N MET A 101 9.45 18.08 7.32
CA MET A 101 8.28 17.21 7.17
C MET A 101 7.71 16.87 8.55
N HIS A 102 6.85 17.76 9.06
CA HIS A 102 6.29 17.64 10.41
C HIS A 102 5.33 16.48 10.53
N THR A 103 5.50 15.68 11.60
CA THR A 103 4.67 14.50 11.88
C THR A 103 4.04 14.55 13.28
N ASN A 104 3.18 13.57 13.56
CA ASN A 104 2.77 13.25 14.92
C ASN A 104 3.89 12.49 15.66
N ARG A 105 3.63 12.04 16.91
CA ARG A 105 4.59 11.33 17.77
C ARG A 105 4.63 9.82 17.62
N ALA A 106 3.92 9.26 16.64
CA ALA A 106 3.85 7.82 16.45
C ALA A 106 5.10 7.33 15.72
N TYR A 107 6.13 6.93 16.45
CA TYR A 107 7.31 6.30 15.84
C TYR A 107 6.92 5.05 15.04
N SER A 108 7.66 4.77 13.99
CA SER A 108 7.49 3.64 13.04
C SER A 108 6.22 3.70 12.17
N ASN A 109 5.28 4.58 12.46
CA ASN A 109 4.05 4.78 11.67
C ASN A 109 3.52 6.20 11.83
N ALA A 110 4.39 7.18 11.66
CA ALA A 110 4.05 8.59 11.82
C ALA A 110 3.09 9.07 10.73
N ARG A 111 2.32 10.11 11.06
CA ARG A 111 1.40 10.78 10.15
C ARG A 111 1.90 12.18 9.85
N LEU A 112 2.06 12.49 8.56
CA LEU A 112 2.42 13.84 8.10
C LEU A 112 1.32 14.84 8.47
N LYS A 113 1.74 16.01 8.94
CA LYS A 113 0.88 17.13 9.34
C LYS A 113 1.07 18.34 8.45
N ALA A 114 2.32 18.69 8.18
CA ALA A 114 2.71 19.83 7.36
C ALA A 114 4.08 19.57 6.73
N ILE A 115 4.35 20.25 5.64
CA ILE A 115 5.66 20.25 4.95
C ILE A 115 6.00 21.71 4.67
N ASP A 116 7.23 22.09 4.97
CA ASP A 116 7.81 23.37 4.58
C ASP A 116 8.50 23.19 3.22
N THR A 117 8.10 23.97 2.21
CA THR A 117 8.59 23.87 0.84
C THR A 117 9.67 24.90 0.48
N ASP A 118 9.88 25.93 1.30
CA ASP A 118 10.72 27.09 1.00
C ASP A 118 12.13 26.69 0.52
N ARG A 119 12.74 25.72 1.19
CA ARG A 119 14.09 25.26 0.82
C ARG A 119 14.09 24.56 -0.54
N MET A 120 13.08 23.74 -0.84
CA MET A 120 13.00 23.04 -2.13
C MET A 120 12.75 24.02 -3.26
N GLU A 121 11.85 24.97 -3.09
CA GLU A 121 11.52 26.00 -4.06
C GLU A 121 12.77 26.85 -4.40
N ALA A 122 13.50 27.28 -3.38
CA ALA A 122 14.74 28.02 -3.57
C ALA A 122 15.82 27.23 -4.35
N GLU A 123 15.92 25.90 -4.15
CA GLU A 123 16.87 25.09 -4.91
C GLU A 123 16.39 24.82 -6.35
N LEU A 124 15.10 24.66 -6.57
CA LEU A 124 14.49 24.53 -7.90
C LEU A 124 14.67 25.81 -8.72
N GLU A 125 14.53 26.99 -8.11
CA GLU A 125 14.80 28.30 -8.75
C GLU A 125 16.26 28.46 -9.18
N ARG A 126 17.20 27.85 -8.45
CA ARG A 126 18.63 27.81 -8.80
C ARG A 126 18.95 26.81 -9.93
N GLY A 127 17.94 26.06 -10.40
CA GLY A 127 18.11 25.05 -11.43
C GLY A 127 18.67 23.71 -10.90
N ASN A 128 18.64 23.48 -9.60
CA ASN A 128 19.06 22.21 -9.01
C ASN A 128 18.00 21.12 -9.16
N VAL A 129 18.42 19.89 -9.41
CA VAL A 129 17.60 18.69 -9.13
C VAL A 129 17.55 18.51 -7.61
N VAL A 130 16.35 18.49 -7.05
CA VAL A 130 16.14 18.36 -5.59
C VAL A 130 15.88 16.90 -5.25
N LEU A 131 16.75 16.31 -4.44
CA LEU A 131 16.65 14.91 -3.99
C LEU A 131 16.23 14.88 -2.53
N VAL A 132 15.09 14.27 -2.23
CA VAL A 132 14.53 14.25 -0.88
C VAL A 132 14.48 12.83 -0.34
N THR A 133 14.89 12.64 0.91
CA THR A 133 14.72 11.36 1.59
C THR A 133 13.25 11.02 1.72
N GLY A 134 12.84 9.88 1.18
CA GLY A 134 11.51 9.32 1.45
C GLY A 134 11.39 8.79 2.88
N PHE A 135 10.17 8.37 3.28
CA PHE A 135 9.91 7.61 4.49
C PHE A 135 10.08 8.39 5.82
N GLN A 136 10.75 9.53 5.84
CA GLN A 136 11.14 10.27 7.04
C GLN A 136 10.23 11.44 7.34
N GLY A 137 10.21 11.83 8.62
CA GLY A 137 9.67 13.09 9.11
C GLY A 137 10.29 13.47 10.45
N ILE A 138 9.89 14.60 10.98
CA ILE A 138 10.30 15.10 12.30
C ILE A 138 9.07 15.37 13.16
N ASN A 139 9.15 15.04 14.43
CA ASN A 139 8.08 15.37 15.37
C ASN A 139 8.36 16.72 16.05
N ARG A 140 7.47 17.15 16.95
CA ARG A 140 7.60 18.43 17.67
C ARG A 140 8.80 18.54 18.63
N TYR A 141 9.56 17.47 18.83
CA TYR A 141 10.78 17.44 19.63
C TYR A 141 12.03 17.35 18.77
N ASP A 142 11.86 17.52 17.45
CA ASP A 142 12.90 17.33 16.45
C ASP A 142 13.45 15.88 16.39
N ASP A 143 12.73 14.92 16.96
CA ASP A 143 13.07 13.51 16.75
C ASP A 143 12.68 13.07 15.35
N VAL A 144 13.56 12.28 14.74
CA VAL A 144 13.25 11.58 13.49
C VAL A 144 12.11 10.60 13.72
N THR A 145 11.17 10.58 12.80
CA THR A 145 10.08 9.62 12.74
C THR A 145 10.04 8.97 11.38
N THR A 146 9.52 7.74 11.29
CA THR A 146 9.31 7.08 10.02
C THR A 146 7.82 6.87 9.74
N LEU A 147 7.45 6.93 8.45
CA LEU A 147 6.05 6.86 8.02
C LEU A 147 5.51 5.43 7.91
N GLY A 148 6.35 4.43 8.15
CA GLY A 148 5.99 3.02 8.00
C GLY A 148 6.03 2.55 6.54
N ARG A 149 5.48 1.36 6.27
CA ARG A 149 5.46 0.76 4.92
C ARG A 149 4.84 1.72 3.90
N GLY A 150 5.40 1.80 2.70
CA GLY A 150 4.98 2.74 1.65
C GLY A 150 5.22 4.22 1.98
N GLY A 151 6.07 4.49 2.98
CA GLY A 151 6.34 5.85 3.44
C GLY A 151 6.95 6.74 2.36
N SER A 152 7.82 6.20 1.50
CA SER A 152 8.40 6.99 0.39
C SER A 152 7.37 7.37 -0.68
N ASP A 153 6.39 6.49 -0.97
CA ASP A 153 5.27 6.83 -1.87
C ASP A 153 4.43 7.95 -1.25
N THR A 154 4.14 7.82 0.07
CA THR A 154 3.43 8.86 0.82
C THR A 154 4.19 10.19 0.83
N THR A 155 5.53 10.16 0.99
CA THR A 155 6.37 11.36 0.91
C THR A 155 6.24 12.02 -0.47
N ALA A 156 6.34 11.25 -1.56
CA ALA A 156 6.28 11.78 -2.92
C ALA A 156 4.94 12.48 -3.19
N VAL A 157 3.83 11.84 -2.83
CA VAL A 157 2.49 12.44 -3.00
C VAL A 157 2.32 13.69 -2.14
N ALA A 158 2.82 13.66 -0.90
CA ALA A 158 2.75 14.82 -0.01
C ALA A 158 3.56 16.02 -0.54
N LEU A 159 4.76 15.76 -1.11
CA LEU A 159 5.57 16.78 -1.76
C LEU A 159 4.91 17.30 -3.03
N ALA A 160 4.34 16.42 -3.86
CA ALA A 160 3.61 16.82 -5.06
C ALA A 160 2.42 17.73 -4.72
N ALA A 161 1.67 17.39 -3.67
CA ALA A 161 0.56 18.22 -3.18
C ALA A 161 1.05 19.58 -2.64
N ALA A 162 2.10 19.59 -1.80
CA ALA A 162 2.62 20.81 -1.17
C ALA A 162 3.22 21.78 -2.19
N LEU A 163 3.96 21.26 -3.16
CA LEU A 163 4.61 22.03 -4.25
C LEU A 163 3.65 22.33 -5.41
N LYS A 164 2.42 21.82 -5.40
CA LYS A 164 1.47 21.88 -6.53
C LYS A 164 2.12 21.41 -7.84
N ALA A 165 2.79 20.27 -7.79
CA ALA A 165 3.49 19.71 -8.92
C ALA A 165 2.50 19.35 -10.07
N ASP A 166 2.94 19.51 -11.31
CA ASP A 166 2.17 19.16 -12.50
C ASP A 166 1.97 17.64 -12.64
N ARG A 167 2.92 16.84 -12.13
CA ARG A 167 2.88 15.36 -12.15
C ARG A 167 3.54 14.77 -10.93
N CYS A 168 3.01 13.63 -10.49
CA CYS A 168 3.61 12.76 -9.48
C CYS A 168 3.82 11.36 -10.07
N GLN A 169 5.07 10.97 -10.28
CA GLN A 169 5.45 9.71 -10.92
C GLN A 169 6.03 8.74 -9.89
N ILE A 170 5.41 7.56 -9.76
CA ILE A 170 5.83 6.50 -8.85
C ILE A 170 6.48 5.38 -9.66
N TYR A 171 7.79 5.29 -9.59
CA TYR A 171 8.57 4.25 -10.25
C TYR A 171 8.71 3.02 -9.36
N THR A 172 8.35 1.87 -9.91
CA THR A 172 8.38 0.56 -9.27
C THR A 172 9.03 -0.48 -10.19
N ASP A 173 9.01 -1.75 -9.82
CA ASP A 173 9.52 -2.88 -10.61
C ASP A 173 8.49 -3.46 -11.60
N VAL A 174 7.25 -2.94 -11.59
CA VAL A 174 6.19 -3.28 -12.56
C VAL A 174 5.88 -2.12 -13.50
N GLU A 175 5.32 -2.41 -14.68
CA GLU A 175 5.05 -1.39 -15.71
C GLU A 175 3.80 -0.55 -15.46
N GLY A 176 3.04 -0.84 -14.41
CA GLY A 176 1.79 -0.17 -14.07
C GLY A 176 0.87 -1.06 -13.27
N VAL A 177 -0.42 -0.73 -13.25
CA VAL A 177 -1.48 -1.51 -12.62
C VAL A 177 -2.09 -2.45 -13.65
N TYR A 178 -2.26 -3.72 -13.29
CA TYR A 178 -2.79 -4.75 -14.17
C TYR A 178 -4.17 -5.24 -13.70
N THR A 179 -4.95 -5.80 -14.62
CA THR A 179 -6.26 -6.41 -14.32
C THR A 179 -6.17 -7.63 -13.41
N ALA A 180 -5.01 -8.26 -13.33
CA ALA A 180 -4.63 -9.30 -12.37
C ALA A 180 -3.11 -9.31 -12.21
N ASP A 181 -2.59 -10.05 -11.23
CA ASP A 181 -1.15 -10.26 -11.09
C ASP A 181 -0.64 -11.09 -12.30
N PRO A 182 0.29 -10.55 -13.11
CA PRO A 182 0.82 -11.26 -14.28
C PRO A 182 1.53 -12.59 -13.94
N ARG A 183 1.88 -12.80 -12.68
CA ARG A 183 2.47 -14.07 -12.22
C ARG A 183 1.44 -15.21 -12.16
N TYR A 184 0.16 -14.88 -11.99
CA TYR A 184 -0.95 -15.84 -12.02
C TYR A 184 -1.64 -15.87 -13.39
N VAL A 185 -1.79 -14.71 -14.03
CA VAL A 185 -2.55 -14.54 -15.26
C VAL A 185 -1.65 -13.96 -16.36
N SER A 186 -1.16 -14.82 -17.24
CA SER A 186 -0.20 -14.43 -18.28
C SER A 186 -0.75 -13.43 -19.30
N ASN A 187 -2.07 -13.39 -19.50
CA ASN A 187 -2.79 -12.45 -20.36
C ASN A 187 -3.42 -11.28 -19.59
N ALA A 188 -2.98 -11.02 -18.35
CA ALA A 188 -3.41 -9.85 -17.61
C ALA A 188 -3.07 -8.57 -18.39
N ARG A 189 -4.07 -7.69 -18.53
CA ARG A 189 -3.91 -6.45 -19.28
C ARG A 189 -3.50 -5.30 -18.34
N LYS A 190 -2.53 -4.50 -18.77
CA LYS A 190 -2.18 -3.26 -18.11
C LYS A 190 -3.30 -2.24 -18.30
N LEU A 191 -3.68 -1.55 -17.23
CA LEU A 191 -4.65 -0.45 -17.26
C LEU A 191 -3.97 0.82 -17.74
N ASP A 192 -4.59 1.54 -18.67
CA ASP A 192 -4.12 2.86 -19.10
C ASP A 192 -4.42 3.89 -17.99
N GLU A 193 -5.59 3.79 -17.34
CA GLU A 193 -6.03 4.65 -16.22
C GLU A 193 -6.89 3.86 -15.24
N ILE A 194 -6.94 4.33 -13.99
CA ILE A 194 -7.76 3.78 -12.90
C ILE A 194 -8.18 4.89 -11.93
N GLY A 195 -9.39 4.80 -11.38
CA GLY A 195 -9.90 5.71 -10.35
C GLY A 195 -9.20 5.52 -8.99
N TYR A 196 -9.15 6.59 -8.17
CA TYR A 196 -8.54 6.49 -6.83
C TYR A 196 -9.20 5.42 -5.97
N ASP A 197 -10.53 5.30 -5.99
CA ASP A 197 -11.25 4.35 -5.14
C ASP A 197 -10.97 2.90 -5.56
N GLU A 198 -10.97 2.62 -6.85
CA GLU A 198 -10.58 1.31 -7.37
C GLU A 198 -9.12 0.97 -7.06
N MET A 199 -8.21 1.95 -7.21
CA MET A 199 -6.80 1.77 -6.86
C MET A 199 -6.61 1.49 -5.37
N LEU A 200 -7.35 2.19 -4.49
CA LEU A 200 -7.36 1.93 -3.04
C LEU A 200 -7.80 0.51 -2.73
N GLU A 201 -8.85 0.03 -3.37
CA GLU A 201 -9.34 -1.33 -3.16
C GLU A 201 -8.36 -2.38 -3.69
N LEU A 202 -7.80 -2.20 -4.88
CA LEU A 202 -6.75 -3.10 -5.40
C LEU A 202 -5.52 -3.13 -4.50
N ALA A 203 -5.07 -1.97 -4.01
CA ALA A 203 -3.95 -1.87 -3.08
C ALA A 203 -4.24 -2.57 -1.74
N SER A 204 -5.49 -2.49 -1.25
CA SER A 204 -5.94 -3.12 0.00
C SER A 204 -6.11 -4.62 -0.12
N THR A 205 -6.30 -5.12 -1.34
CA THR A 205 -6.64 -6.53 -1.61
C THR A 205 -5.46 -7.34 -2.16
N GLY A 206 -4.25 -6.79 -2.16
CA GLY A 206 -3.03 -7.53 -2.48
C GLY A 206 -2.29 -7.11 -3.74
N ALA A 207 -2.81 -6.21 -4.55
CA ALA A 207 -2.06 -5.59 -5.65
C ALA A 207 -1.02 -4.61 -5.09
N LYS A 208 0.16 -5.11 -4.74
CA LYS A 208 1.25 -4.38 -4.05
C LYS A 208 1.96 -3.33 -4.93
N VAL A 209 1.24 -2.63 -5.79
CA VAL A 209 1.80 -1.64 -6.72
C VAL A 209 1.97 -0.28 -6.05
N LEU A 210 0.94 0.18 -5.33
CA LEU A 210 0.94 1.40 -4.53
C LEU A 210 0.51 1.09 -3.09
N HIS A 211 0.95 1.92 -2.16
CA HIS A 211 0.50 1.82 -0.78
C HIS A 211 -0.78 2.65 -0.55
N ASN A 212 -1.77 2.11 0.19
CA ASN A 212 -3.07 2.76 0.42
C ASN A 212 -2.94 4.23 0.85
N ARG A 213 -2.05 4.53 1.80
CA ARG A 213 -1.87 5.90 2.31
C ARG A 213 -1.46 6.91 1.24
N CYS A 214 -0.69 6.51 0.23
CA CYS A 214 -0.32 7.43 -0.83
C CYS A 214 -1.52 7.69 -1.76
N VAL A 215 -2.34 6.68 -2.05
CA VAL A 215 -3.54 6.83 -2.87
C VAL A 215 -4.61 7.65 -2.14
N GLU A 216 -4.83 7.40 -0.83
CA GLU A 216 -5.71 8.23 0.02
C GLU A 216 -5.29 9.70 0.00
N MET A 217 -3.99 9.95 0.09
CA MET A 217 -3.45 11.31 0.05
C MET A 217 -3.59 11.93 -1.34
N ALA A 218 -3.31 11.16 -2.40
CA ALA A 218 -3.50 11.60 -3.78
C ALA A 218 -4.96 12.00 -4.04
N LYS A 219 -5.93 11.17 -3.62
CA LYS A 219 -7.35 11.48 -3.68
C LYS A 219 -7.69 12.76 -2.91
N LYS A 220 -7.23 12.87 -1.66
CA LYS A 220 -7.52 14.02 -0.79
C LYS A 220 -7.05 15.36 -1.36
N TYR A 221 -5.89 15.36 -2.01
CA TYR A 221 -5.29 16.58 -2.55
C TYR A 221 -5.41 16.69 -4.07
N ASN A 222 -6.14 15.78 -4.70
CA ASN A 222 -6.34 15.69 -6.16
C ASN A 222 -5.01 15.69 -6.93
N VAL A 223 -4.06 14.85 -6.48
CA VAL A 223 -2.75 14.67 -7.12
C VAL A 223 -2.84 13.51 -8.09
N GLU A 224 -2.76 13.77 -9.39
CA GLU A 224 -2.67 12.72 -10.40
C GLU A 224 -1.36 11.94 -10.25
N LEU A 225 -1.46 10.60 -10.15
CA LEU A 225 -0.30 9.73 -10.05
C LEU A 225 -0.09 9.01 -11.38
N GLU A 226 1.17 8.82 -11.75
CA GLU A 226 1.55 7.96 -12.87
C GLU A 226 2.45 6.84 -12.33
N VAL A 227 2.00 5.60 -12.48
CA VAL A 227 2.74 4.40 -12.04
C VAL A 227 3.56 3.87 -13.21
N LEU A 228 4.87 3.80 -13.05
CA LEU A 228 5.83 3.52 -14.11
C LEU A 228 6.84 2.45 -13.70
N SER A 229 7.42 1.76 -14.67
CA SER A 229 8.57 0.89 -14.43
C SER A 229 9.87 1.70 -14.39
N SER A 230 10.72 1.41 -13.39
CA SER A 230 12.09 1.92 -13.38
C SER A 230 13.03 1.15 -14.31
N MET A 231 12.58 0.00 -14.84
CA MET A 231 13.39 -0.92 -15.65
C MET A 231 13.09 -0.85 -17.15
N VAL A 232 11.83 -0.57 -17.48
CA VAL A 232 11.34 -0.54 -18.87
C VAL A 232 10.75 0.83 -19.17
N LYS A 233 11.16 1.43 -20.28
CA LYS A 233 10.60 2.69 -20.75
C LYS A 233 9.31 2.42 -21.54
N ALA A 234 8.18 2.46 -20.84
CA ALA A 234 6.85 2.26 -21.41
C ALA A 234 5.85 3.22 -20.74
N PRO A 235 4.72 3.55 -21.38
CA PRO A 235 3.64 4.28 -20.72
C PRO A 235 3.19 3.56 -19.46
N GLY A 236 2.93 4.31 -18.39
CA GLY A 236 2.45 3.79 -17.11
C GLY A 236 0.93 3.67 -17.03
N THR A 237 0.45 3.53 -15.79
CA THR A 237 -0.99 3.66 -15.46
C THR A 237 -1.22 4.99 -14.76
N ILE A 238 -2.20 5.76 -15.23
CA ILE A 238 -2.62 7.01 -14.59
C ILE A 238 -3.65 6.70 -13.50
N VAL A 239 -3.40 7.20 -12.28
CA VAL A 239 -4.34 7.12 -11.16
C VAL A 239 -4.88 8.52 -10.89
N LYS A 240 -6.18 8.73 -11.11
CA LYS A 240 -6.84 10.04 -11.01
C LYS A 240 -8.27 9.91 -10.52
N GLU A 241 -8.96 11.03 -10.36
CA GLU A 241 -10.42 11.04 -10.13
C GLU A 241 -11.13 10.39 -11.31
N ASP A 242 -12.11 9.53 -11.03
CA ASP A 242 -12.90 8.89 -12.09
C ASP A 242 -13.84 9.92 -12.72
N SER A 243 -13.65 10.16 -14.01
CA SER A 243 -14.44 11.16 -14.77
C SER A 243 -15.70 10.57 -15.41
N LEU A 244 -15.94 9.26 -15.31
CA LEU A 244 -17.00 8.57 -16.05
C LEU A 244 -18.09 8.06 -15.11
N VAL A 245 -19.24 8.71 -15.17
CA VAL A 245 -20.40 8.54 -14.27
C VAL A 245 -21.12 7.18 -14.42
N GLU A 246 -20.87 6.38 -15.48
CA GLU A 246 -21.60 5.12 -15.75
C GLU A 246 -20.73 3.97 -16.29
N ARG A 247 -19.47 3.81 -15.81
CA ARG A 247 -18.70 2.60 -16.15
C ARG A 247 -19.02 1.48 -15.17
N THR A 248 -19.83 0.52 -15.58
CA THR A 248 -19.92 -0.82 -14.97
C THR A 248 -18.80 -1.69 -15.52
N MET A 249 -17.61 -1.58 -15.00
CA MET A 249 -16.48 -2.44 -15.42
C MET A 249 -15.72 -2.96 -14.20
N ILE A 250 -15.50 -4.25 -14.18
CA ILE A 250 -14.52 -4.83 -13.26
C ILE A 250 -13.13 -4.40 -13.74
N SER A 251 -12.43 -3.63 -12.90
CA SER A 251 -11.11 -3.10 -13.20
C SER A 251 -10.02 -4.13 -12.96
N GLY A 252 -10.24 -5.05 -12.02
CA GLY A 252 -9.28 -6.10 -11.76
C GLY A 252 -9.71 -7.12 -10.72
N VAL A 253 -8.91 -8.19 -10.64
CA VAL A 253 -8.96 -9.21 -9.59
C VAL A 253 -7.63 -9.23 -8.84
N ALA A 254 -7.69 -9.17 -7.51
CA ALA A 254 -6.52 -9.19 -6.63
C ALA A 254 -6.66 -10.27 -5.57
N ALA A 255 -5.52 -10.79 -5.10
CA ALA A 255 -5.46 -11.80 -4.05
C ALA A 255 -4.51 -11.38 -2.93
N ASP A 256 -4.95 -11.54 -1.69
CA ASP A 256 -4.14 -11.35 -0.48
C ASP A 256 -3.99 -12.68 0.26
N LYS A 257 -2.75 -13.17 0.35
CA LYS A 257 -2.39 -14.40 1.08
C LYS A 257 -1.97 -14.11 2.54
N ASN A 258 -1.82 -12.84 2.92
CA ASN A 258 -1.48 -12.46 4.30
C ASN A 258 -2.74 -12.24 5.15
N VAL A 259 -3.62 -13.22 5.17
CA VAL A 259 -4.89 -13.17 5.87
C VAL A 259 -5.06 -14.40 6.77
N ALA A 260 -5.58 -14.20 7.97
CA ALA A 260 -6.06 -15.25 8.86
C ALA A 260 -7.51 -14.99 9.24
N ARG A 261 -8.34 -16.05 9.28
CA ARG A 261 -9.70 -16.01 9.79
C ARG A 261 -9.72 -16.39 11.25
N ILE A 262 -10.28 -15.53 12.09
CA ILE A 262 -10.56 -15.82 13.50
C ILE A 262 -12.06 -15.88 13.69
N SER A 263 -12.53 -16.86 14.45
CA SER A 263 -13.95 -16.99 14.82
C SER A 263 -14.06 -17.12 16.33
N VAL A 264 -14.85 -16.23 16.93
CA VAL A 264 -15.21 -16.29 18.35
C VAL A 264 -16.62 -16.86 18.44
N ILE A 265 -16.72 -18.02 19.07
CA ILE A 265 -17.90 -18.90 19.05
C ILE A 265 -18.72 -18.71 20.32
N GLY A 266 -20.05 -18.71 20.18
CA GLY A 266 -20.97 -18.74 21.29
C GLY A 266 -21.04 -17.46 22.11
N ILE A 267 -20.83 -16.30 21.52
CA ILE A 267 -20.93 -14.99 22.19
C ILE A 267 -22.42 -14.74 22.52
N PRO A 268 -22.79 -14.32 23.76
CA PRO A 268 -24.15 -13.96 24.10
C PRO A 268 -24.70 -12.88 23.14
N ASP A 269 -25.93 -13.07 22.65
CA ASP A 269 -26.58 -12.12 21.74
C ASP A 269 -27.15 -10.93 22.53
N MET A 270 -26.28 -10.04 22.94
CA MET A 270 -26.57 -8.86 23.76
C MET A 270 -25.83 -7.63 23.21
N PRO A 271 -26.42 -6.42 23.38
CA PRO A 271 -25.74 -5.17 23.02
C PRO A 271 -24.36 -5.03 23.69
N GLY A 272 -23.39 -4.48 22.95
CA GLY A 272 -22.05 -4.16 23.45
C GLY A 272 -21.04 -5.33 23.35
N ARG A 273 -21.42 -6.53 23.01
CA ARG A 273 -20.48 -7.68 22.92
C ARG A 273 -19.44 -7.50 21.83
N ALA A 274 -19.86 -7.14 20.63
CA ALA A 274 -18.94 -6.83 19.52
C ALA A 274 -18.02 -5.66 19.89
N PHE A 275 -18.54 -4.58 20.50
CA PHE A 275 -17.72 -3.46 20.98
C PHE A 275 -16.62 -3.93 21.94
N ASN A 276 -16.97 -4.71 22.95
CA ASN A 276 -16.00 -5.19 23.94
C ASN A 276 -14.90 -6.04 23.30
N MET A 277 -15.26 -6.91 22.35
CA MET A 277 -14.33 -7.77 21.64
C MET A 277 -13.36 -6.95 20.76
N PHE A 278 -13.89 -6.11 19.87
CA PHE A 278 -13.05 -5.32 18.97
C PHE A 278 -12.23 -4.24 19.68
N ASN A 279 -12.70 -3.74 20.84
CA ASN A 279 -11.93 -2.81 21.67
C ASN A 279 -10.67 -3.48 22.30
N LEU A 280 -10.71 -4.79 22.58
CA LEU A 280 -9.53 -5.54 23.02
C LEU A 280 -8.48 -5.57 21.89
N LEU A 281 -8.89 -5.91 20.67
CA LEU A 281 -7.99 -5.95 19.51
C LEU A 281 -7.43 -4.57 19.16
N SER A 282 -8.26 -3.55 19.24
CA SER A 282 -7.84 -2.15 18.99
C SER A 282 -6.78 -1.65 19.97
N LYS A 283 -6.82 -2.06 21.23
CA LYS A 283 -5.79 -1.71 22.23
C LYS A 283 -4.42 -2.31 21.91
N GLU A 284 -4.40 -3.46 21.26
CA GLU A 284 -3.19 -4.11 20.76
C GLU A 284 -2.80 -3.64 19.36
N ASN A 285 -3.47 -2.62 18.81
CA ASN A 285 -3.28 -2.10 17.45
C ASN A 285 -3.47 -3.16 16.35
N ILE A 286 -4.37 -4.12 16.57
CA ILE A 286 -4.73 -5.16 15.59
C ILE A 286 -5.87 -4.65 14.72
N ASN A 287 -5.61 -4.49 13.42
CA ASN A 287 -6.62 -4.14 12.44
C ASN A 287 -7.43 -5.37 12.04
N VAL A 288 -8.74 -5.15 11.89
CA VAL A 288 -9.72 -6.13 11.41
C VAL A 288 -10.26 -5.65 10.07
N ASP A 289 -10.40 -6.57 9.10
CA ASP A 289 -10.89 -6.23 7.75
C ASP A 289 -12.34 -6.72 7.55
N ILE A 290 -12.57 -7.98 7.16
CA ILE A 290 -13.91 -8.53 6.98
C ILE A 290 -14.48 -8.91 8.36
N ILE A 291 -15.74 -8.54 8.62
CA ILE A 291 -16.46 -8.95 9.84
C ILE A 291 -17.79 -9.60 9.42
N LEU A 292 -18.00 -10.84 9.83
CA LEU A 292 -19.26 -11.55 9.68
C LEU A 292 -19.79 -11.98 11.04
N GLN A 293 -21.09 -11.79 11.23
CA GLN A 293 -21.81 -12.24 12.42
C GLN A 293 -22.89 -13.22 12.00
N SER A 294 -22.92 -14.39 12.62
CA SER A 294 -23.96 -15.38 12.35
C SER A 294 -25.33 -14.93 12.89
N VAL A 295 -26.39 -15.51 12.34
CA VAL A 295 -27.73 -15.40 12.96
C VAL A 295 -27.69 -16.17 14.28
N GLY A 296 -28.05 -15.47 15.37
CA GLY A 296 -28.03 -16.05 16.71
C GLY A 296 -28.91 -17.28 16.86
N ARG A 297 -28.43 -18.29 17.56
CA ARG A 297 -29.19 -19.48 17.96
C ARG A 297 -29.04 -19.66 19.47
N ASN A 298 -30.15 -20.06 20.15
CA ASN A 298 -30.12 -20.29 21.59
C ASN A 298 -29.55 -19.14 22.44
N GLY A 299 -29.76 -17.88 21.99
CA GLY A 299 -29.28 -16.70 22.68
C GLY A 299 -27.78 -16.40 22.53
N THR A 300 -27.09 -17.12 21.62
CA THR A 300 -25.68 -16.88 21.30
C THR A 300 -25.49 -16.75 19.81
N LYS A 301 -24.37 -16.14 19.40
CA LYS A 301 -23.93 -15.97 18.01
C LYS A 301 -22.43 -16.10 17.88
N ASP A 302 -21.97 -16.36 16.66
CA ASP A 302 -20.56 -16.40 16.35
C ASP A 302 -20.18 -15.13 15.58
N ILE A 303 -18.99 -14.62 15.87
CA ILE A 303 -18.41 -13.49 15.15
C ILE A 303 -17.10 -13.99 14.52
N SER A 304 -17.08 -14.01 13.19
CA SER A 304 -15.89 -14.33 12.41
C SER A 304 -15.35 -13.07 11.77
N PHE A 305 -14.03 -12.91 11.78
CA PHE A 305 -13.37 -11.77 11.16
C PHE A 305 -12.00 -12.15 10.63
N THR A 306 -11.43 -11.27 9.79
CA THR A 306 -10.10 -11.46 9.24
C THR A 306 -9.12 -10.45 9.82
N VAL A 307 -7.88 -10.92 10.04
CA VAL A 307 -6.72 -10.11 10.42
C VAL A 307 -5.55 -10.47 9.50
N SER A 308 -4.46 -9.68 9.50
CA SER A 308 -3.21 -10.13 8.87
C SER A 308 -2.66 -11.35 9.60
N GLN A 309 -2.01 -12.28 8.88
CA GLN A 309 -1.36 -13.44 9.50
C GLN A 309 -0.32 -13.03 10.55
N ASP A 310 0.36 -11.91 10.34
CA ASP A 310 1.35 -11.36 11.28
C ASP A 310 0.75 -11.05 12.67
N ASN A 311 -0.55 -10.71 12.72
CA ASN A 311 -1.25 -10.36 13.95
C ASN A 311 -2.13 -11.50 14.50
N ALA A 312 -2.19 -12.63 13.81
CA ALA A 312 -3.14 -13.70 14.13
C ALA A 312 -2.91 -14.29 15.54
N ASP A 313 -1.66 -14.59 15.90
CA ASP A 313 -1.33 -15.19 17.19
C ASP A 313 -1.60 -14.23 18.36
N ASP A 314 -1.29 -12.94 18.19
CA ASP A 314 -1.61 -11.93 19.19
C ASP A 314 -3.12 -11.73 19.34
N ALA A 315 -3.86 -11.74 18.25
CA ALA A 315 -5.31 -11.63 18.28
C ALA A 315 -5.96 -12.83 19.02
N VAL A 316 -5.53 -14.05 18.71
CA VAL A 316 -6.00 -15.26 19.39
C VAL A 316 -5.70 -15.19 20.89
N ARG A 317 -4.45 -14.90 21.26
CA ARG A 317 -4.02 -14.78 22.67
C ARG A 317 -4.90 -13.78 23.44
N VAL A 318 -5.10 -12.59 22.90
CA VAL A 318 -5.91 -11.55 23.56
C VAL A 318 -7.36 -11.97 23.74
N LEU A 319 -7.93 -12.68 22.78
CA LEU A 319 -9.32 -13.16 22.84
C LEU A 319 -9.45 -14.33 23.82
N GLU A 320 -8.55 -15.31 23.81
CA GLU A 320 -8.54 -16.44 24.73
C GLU A 320 -8.39 -16.01 26.20
N GLU A 321 -7.49 -15.06 26.49
CA GLU A 321 -7.32 -14.46 27.82
C GLU A 321 -8.60 -13.79 28.33
N ASN A 322 -9.49 -13.36 27.43
CA ASN A 322 -10.72 -12.63 27.75
C ASN A 322 -12.00 -13.43 27.48
N LEU A 323 -11.93 -14.73 27.16
CA LEU A 323 -13.10 -15.57 26.82
C LEU A 323 -14.24 -15.45 27.85
N ARG A 324 -13.91 -15.57 29.15
CA ARG A 324 -14.91 -15.46 30.23
C ARG A 324 -15.58 -14.08 30.26
N ARG A 325 -14.82 -13.02 30.06
CA ARG A 325 -15.33 -11.64 30.05
C ARG A 325 -16.26 -11.38 28.86
N LEU A 326 -15.91 -11.99 27.71
CA LEU A 326 -16.73 -11.93 26.49
C LEU A 326 -17.97 -12.82 26.60
N GLY A 327 -17.96 -13.81 27.50
CA GLY A 327 -18.97 -14.84 27.61
C GLY A 327 -18.94 -15.82 26.43
N ALA A 328 -17.85 -15.87 25.70
CA ALA A 328 -17.66 -16.73 24.56
C ALA A 328 -17.27 -18.14 24.97
N GLN A 329 -17.57 -19.12 24.11
CA GLN A 329 -17.28 -20.52 24.35
C GLN A 329 -15.87 -20.90 23.88
N ASP A 330 -15.47 -20.41 22.71
CA ASP A 330 -14.22 -20.80 22.05
C ASP A 330 -13.71 -19.72 21.09
N VAL A 331 -12.40 -19.81 20.73
CA VAL A 331 -11.77 -19.04 19.67
C VAL A 331 -11.05 -19.98 18.73
N THR A 332 -11.34 -19.88 17.44
CA THR A 332 -10.66 -20.65 16.40
C THR A 332 -9.90 -19.73 15.45
N CYS A 333 -8.76 -20.21 14.92
CA CYS A 333 -7.95 -19.49 13.95
C CYS A 333 -7.59 -20.39 12.77
N HIS A 334 -7.80 -19.89 11.57
CA HIS A 334 -7.43 -20.55 10.31
C HIS A 334 -6.48 -19.64 9.53
N LYS A 335 -5.24 -20.10 9.31
CA LYS A 335 -4.19 -19.37 8.58
C LYS A 335 -4.04 -19.83 7.12
N ASP A 336 -4.62 -20.98 6.77
CA ASP A 336 -4.53 -21.57 5.42
C ASP A 336 -5.58 -21.00 4.47
N VAL A 337 -5.83 -19.69 4.58
CA VAL A 337 -6.84 -18.98 3.79
C VAL A 337 -6.23 -17.79 3.06
N ALA A 338 -6.89 -17.39 1.98
CA ALA A 338 -6.56 -16.19 1.23
C ALA A 338 -7.84 -15.43 0.85
N LYS A 339 -7.74 -14.14 0.74
CA LYS A 339 -8.81 -13.27 0.25
C LYS A 339 -8.62 -13.02 -1.24
N VAL A 340 -9.63 -13.31 -2.05
CA VAL A 340 -9.69 -12.95 -3.48
C VAL A 340 -10.81 -11.95 -3.68
N SER A 341 -10.53 -10.87 -4.40
CA SER A 341 -11.47 -9.77 -4.57
C SER A 341 -11.52 -9.32 -6.03
N ILE A 342 -12.72 -9.09 -6.55
CA ILE A 342 -12.93 -8.29 -7.76
C ILE A 342 -13.19 -6.85 -7.34
N VAL A 343 -12.65 -5.92 -8.11
CA VAL A 343 -12.76 -4.47 -7.88
C VAL A 343 -13.26 -3.80 -9.15
N GLY A 344 -14.19 -2.86 -9.02
CA GLY A 344 -14.69 -2.08 -10.15
C GLY A 344 -15.85 -1.17 -9.74
N ALA A 345 -16.02 -0.07 -10.43
CA ALA A 345 -17.12 0.86 -10.21
C ALA A 345 -18.46 0.24 -10.64
N GLY A 346 -19.54 0.56 -9.95
CA GLY A 346 -20.90 0.20 -10.35
C GLY A 346 -21.35 -1.23 -10.03
N MET A 347 -20.63 -1.98 -9.18
CA MET A 347 -21.05 -3.34 -8.79
C MET A 347 -22.42 -3.40 -8.11
N THR A 348 -22.82 -2.38 -7.37
CA THR A 348 -24.15 -2.31 -6.74
C THR A 348 -25.26 -2.17 -7.77
N SER A 349 -24.97 -1.61 -8.93
CA SER A 349 -25.92 -1.39 -10.03
C SER A 349 -26.01 -2.60 -10.95
N ASN A 350 -25.14 -3.62 -10.79
CA ASN A 350 -25.06 -4.78 -11.69
C ASN A 350 -25.25 -6.11 -10.93
N PRO A 351 -26.51 -6.57 -10.73
CA PRO A 351 -26.80 -7.74 -9.89
C PRO A 351 -26.13 -9.04 -10.33
N GLY A 352 -25.60 -9.11 -11.57
CA GLY A 352 -25.00 -10.31 -12.14
C GLY A 352 -23.54 -10.54 -11.74
N ASP A 353 -22.80 -9.54 -11.24
CA ASP A 353 -21.36 -9.68 -11.06
C ASP A 353 -21.00 -10.63 -9.92
N ALA A 354 -21.74 -10.62 -8.82
CA ALA A 354 -21.57 -11.60 -7.75
C ALA A 354 -21.82 -13.04 -8.25
N ALA A 355 -22.89 -13.23 -9.02
CA ALA A 355 -23.22 -14.55 -9.58
C ALA A 355 -22.13 -15.06 -10.52
N LYS A 356 -21.60 -14.21 -11.41
CA LYS A 356 -20.49 -14.55 -12.30
C LYS A 356 -19.21 -14.91 -11.55
N MET A 357 -18.87 -14.15 -10.49
CA MET A 357 -17.71 -14.47 -9.63
C MET A 357 -17.89 -15.85 -8.97
N PHE A 358 -19.06 -16.13 -8.43
CA PHE A 358 -19.33 -17.42 -7.78
C PHE A 358 -19.38 -18.58 -8.77
N GLU A 359 -19.91 -18.36 -10.00
CA GLU A 359 -19.87 -19.33 -11.09
C GLU A 359 -18.42 -19.66 -11.50
N ALA A 360 -17.56 -18.65 -11.62
CA ALA A 360 -16.13 -18.86 -11.91
C ALA A 360 -15.45 -19.74 -10.84
N LEU A 361 -15.73 -19.46 -9.57
CA LEU A 361 -15.17 -20.24 -8.45
C LEU A 361 -15.73 -21.67 -8.41
N TYR A 362 -17.02 -21.84 -8.67
CA TYR A 362 -17.65 -23.16 -8.78
C TYR A 362 -17.02 -24.00 -9.89
N ASN A 363 -16.83 -23.43 -11.09
CA ASN A 363 -16.22 -24.11 -12.22
C ASN A 363 -14.75 -24.48 -11.96
N ALA A 364 -14.05 -23.73 -11.10
CA ALA A 364 -12.67 -23.98 -10.68
C ALA A 364 -12.56 -24.93 -9.46
N ASP A 365 -13.66 -25.49 -8.97
CA ASP A 365 -13.71 -26.31 -7.76
C ASP A 365 -13.08 -25.61 -6.54
N VAL A 366 -13.44 -24.33 -6.35
CA VAL A 366 -12.98 -23.49 -5.25
C VAL A 366 -14.11 -23.23 -4.27
N ASN A 367 -13.95 -23.73 -3.04
CA ASN A 367 -14.92 -23.50 -1.98
C ASN A 367 -14.77 -22.10 -1.37
N ILE A 368 -15.90 -21.49 -0.95
CA ILE A 368 -15.96 -20.17 -0.35
C ILE A 368 -16.23 -20.29 1.15
N HIS A 369 -15.35 -19.72 1.96
CA HIS A 369 -15.47 -19.71 3.43
C HIS A 369 -16.18 -18.47 3.96
N MET A 370 -15.99 -17.32 3.32
CA MET A 370 -16.60 -16.04 3.70
C MET A 370 -16.86 -15.21 2.44
N ILE A 371 -17.87 -14.36 2.49
CA ILE A 371 -18.21 -13.40 1.43
C ILE A 371 -18.35 -12.03 2.09
N SER A 372 -17.82 -11.00 1.44
CA SER A 372 -18.02 -9.61 1.82
C SER A 372 -18.19 -8.76 0.56
N THR A 373 -19.11 -7.82 0.59
CA THR A 373 -19.41 -6.92 -0.53
C THR A 373 -19.38 -5.47 -0.09
N SER A 374 -18.93 -4.60 -0.97
CA SER A 374 -19.05 -3.14 -0.86
C SER A 374 -19.55 -2.56 -2.19
N GLU A 375 -19.63 -1.25 -2.30
CA GLU A 375 -20.09 -0.57 -3.53
C GLU A 375 -19.19 -0.85 -4.75
N ILE A 376 -17.90 -1.09 -4.53
CA ILE A 376 -16.90 -1.23 -5.58
C ILE A 376 -16.06 -2.52 -5.45
N LYS A 377 -16.47 -3.44 -4.58
CA LYS A 377 -15.69 -4.67 -4.32
C LYS A 377 -16.58 -5.84 -3.90
N ILE A 378 -16.27 -7.02 -4.41
CA ILE A 378 -16.75 -8.30 -3.89
C ILE A 378 -15.53 -9.12 -3.50
N SER A 379 -15.47 -9.56 -2.25
CA SER A 379 -14.38 -10.34 -1.69
C SER A 379 -14.86 -11.69 -1.22
N VAL A 380 -14.09 -12.73 -1.47
CA VAL A 380 -14.29 -14.08 -0.93
C VAL A 380 -13.04 -14.53 -0.18
N LEU A 381 -13.24 -15.30 0.86
CA LEU A 381 -12.17 -16.03 1.53
C LEU A 381 -12.21 -17.48 1.05
N ILE A 382 -11.09 -17.98 0.60
CA ILE A 382 -10.91 -19.33 0.02
C ILE A 382 -9.68 -19.99 0.62
N ASP A 383 -9.44 -21.26 0.30
CA ASP A 383 -8.18 -21.92 0.66
C ASP A 383 -6.99 -21.31 -0.07
N VAL A 384 -5.88 -21.11 0.65
CA VAL A 384 -4.69 -20.42 0.11
C VAL A 384 -4.06 -21.13 -1.07
N ASN A 385 -4.16 -22.46 -1.15
CA ASN A 385 -3.65 -23.27 -2.25
C ASN A 385 -4.49 -23.17 -3.54
N LYS A 386 -5.67 -22.59 -3.47
CA LYS A 386 -6.61 -22.41 -4.59
C LYS A 386 -6.59 -20.99 -5.18
N VAL A 387 -5.66 -20.14 -4.74
CA VAL A 387 -5.62 -18.73 -5.17
C VAL A 387 -5.38 -18.59 -6.67
N GLU A 388 -4.46 -19.37 -7.24
CA GLU A 388 -4.12 -19.25 -8.66
C GLU A 388 -5.30 -19.63 -9.53
N GLU A 389 -5.92 -20.78 -9.29
CA GLU A 389 -7.10 -21.25 -10.03
C GLU A 389 -8.26 -20.25 -9.91
N ALA A 390 -8.48 -19.70 -8.71
CA ALA A 390 -9.52 -18.72 -8.48
C ALA A 390 -9.30 -17.42 -9.28
N VAL A 391 -8.10 -16.87 -9.22
CA VAL A 391 -7.76 -15.62 -9.92
C VAL A 391 -7.85 -15.79 -11.43
N VAL A 392 -7.32 -16.89 -11.98
CA VAL A 392 -7.39 -17.19 -13.42
C VAL A 392 -8.83 -17.34 -13.87
N SER A 393 -9.63 -18.18 -13.17
CA SER A 393 -11.03 -18.44 -13.55
C SER A 393 -11.89 -17.18 -13.49
N ILE A 394 -11.72 -16.33 -12.45
CA ILE A 394 -12.45 -15.07 -12.35
C ILE A 394 -12.02 -14.12 -13.47
N HIS A 395 -10.73 -13.98 -13.73
CA HIS A 395 -10.22 -13.09 -14.78
C HIS A 395 -10.76 -13.48 -16.18
N GLU A 396 -10.81 -14.77 -16.47
CA GLU A 396 -11.39 -15.31 -17.72
C GLU A 396 -12.90 -15.10 -17.79
N GLN A 397 -13.65 -15.37 -16.73
CA GLN A 397 -15.09 -15.21 -16.67
C GLN A 397 -15.55 -13.77 -16.95
N PHE A 398 -14.78 -12.79 -16.46
CA PHE A 398 -15.04 -11.38 -16.71
C PHE A 398 -14.36 -10.83 -17.97
N ARG A 399 -13.64 -11.69 -18.74
CA ARG A 399 -12.89 -11.31 -19.96
C ARG A 399 -12.04 -10.04 -19.77
N MET A 400 -11.31 -9.98 -18.64
CA MET A 400 -10.55 -8.78 -18.26
C MET A 400 -9.34 -8.52 -19.19
N TYR A 401 -8.99 -9.48 -20.05
CA TYR A 401 -7.97 -9.36 -21.08
C TYR A 401 -8.43 -8.56 -22.30
N GLU A 402 -9.74 -8.38 -22.50
CA GLU A 402 -10.28 -7.60 -23.61
C GLU A 402 -10.17 -6.09 -23.30
N LYS A 403 -9.73 -5.30 -24.31
CA LYS A 403 -9.77 -3.83 -24.22
C LYS A 403 -11.19 -3.41 -24.63
N LYS A 404 -11.99 -2.99 -23.65
CA LYS A 404 -13.36 -2.48 -23.88
C LYS A 404 -13.36 -0.99 -24.17
#